data_d61a1f5e2fcb2ccf2ae74d39bdac08c0
#
_entry.id   d61a1f5e2fcb2ccf2ae74d39bdac08c0
#
_cell.length_a   1.000
_cell.length_b   1.000
_cell.length_c   1.000
_cell.angle_alpha   90.00
_cell.angle_beta   90.00
_cell.angle_gamma   90.00
#
_symmetry.space_group_name_H-M   'P 1'
#
loop_
_entity.id
_entity.type
_entity.pdbx_description
1 polymer ?
#
loop_
_entity_poly.entity_id
_entity_poly.type
_entity_poly.pdbx_seq_one_letter_code
_entity_poly.pdbx_strand_id
1 'polypeptide(L)' 'MPGKFLKISCRDCGAEAIVFDRASTEISCSVCGSTLAIPRGGKSDLSGSTIVDVLE' A
#
# COMPACT_ATOMS: atom_id res chain seq x y z
N MET A 1 -19.26 -2.01 4.89
CA MET A 1 -18.18 -1.03 5.08
C MET A 1 -17.29 -0.98 3.86
N PRO A 2 -17.06 0.19 3.36
CA PRO A 2 -16.12 0.33 2.27
C PRO A 2 -14.69 0.24 2.77
N GLY A 3 -13.85 -0.34 1.97
CA GLY A 3 -12.44 -0.40 2.28
C GLY A 3 -12.01 -1.70 2.92
N LYS A 4 -10.79 -2.06 2.63
CA LYS A 4 -10.15 -3.27 3.13
C LYS A 4 -8.71 -2.98 3.44
N PHE A 5 -8.11 -3.82 4.29
CA PHE A 5 -6.68 -3.75 4.51
C PHE A 5 -5.97 -4.64 3.53
N LEU A 6 -4.89 -4.16 2.99
CA LEU A 6 -4.10 -4.90 2.01
C LEU A 6 -2.71 -5.12 2.56
N LYS A 7 -2.23 -6.35 2.44
CA LYS A 7 -0.85 -6.65 2.75
C LYS A 7 -0.06 -6.55 1.47
N ILE A 8 0.88 -5.65 1.44
CA ILE A 8 1.67 -5.37 0.24
C ILE A 8 3.14 -5.59 0.53
N SER A 9 3.88 -5.77 -0.55
CA SER A 9 5.32 -6.00 -0.47
C SER A 9 6.03 -4.94 -1.31
N CYS A 10 7.04 -4.32 -0.74
CA CYS A 10 7.86 -3.35 -1.44
C CYS A 10 8.63 -4.04 -2.55
N ARG A 11 8.65 -3.44 -3.73
CA ARG A 11 9.37 -4.01 -4.86
C ARG A 11 10.87 -3.84 -4.76
N ASP A 12 11.31 -2.83 -4.04
CA ASP A 12 12.73 -2.53 -3.94
C ASP A 12 13.43 -3.34 -2.87
N CYS A 13 12.90 -3.35 -1.66
CA CYS A 13 13.54 -4.02 -0.54
C CYS A 13 12.82 -5.27 -0.08
N GLY A 14 11.61 -5.51 -0.58
CA GLY A 14 10.85 -6.70 -0.21
C GLY A 14 10.16 -6.61 1.13
N ALA A 15 10.16 -5.44 1.77
CA ALA A 15 9.50 -5.27 3.06
C ALA A 15 7.99 -5.32 2.90
N GLU A 16 7.32 -5.97 3.83
CA GLU A 16 5.86 -6.07 3.82
C GLU A 16 5.25 -4.98 4.67
N ALA A 17 4.10 -4.50 4.25
CA ALA A 17 3.37 -3.46 4.97
C ALA A 17 1.88 -3.68 4.81
N ILE A 18 1.12 -3.18 5.80
CA ILE A 18 -0.33 -3.23 5.74
C ILE A 18 -0.83 -1.83 5.42
N VAL A 19 -1.64 -1.71 4.39
CA VAL A 19 -2.20 -0.44 3.97
C VAL A 19 -3.71 -0.57 3.85
N PHE A 20 -4.38 0.57 3.87
CA PHE A 20 -5.81 0.62 3.72
C PHE A 20 -6.15 0.87 2.25
N ASP A 21 -7.11 0.12 1.74
CA ASP A 21 -7.52 0.19 0.34
C ASP A 21 -7.93 1.60 -0.08
N ARG A 22 -8.53 2.35 0.84
CA ARG A 22 -8.99 3.70 0.57
C ARG A 22 -8.28 4.73 1.43
N ALA A 23 -6.98 4.55 1.60
CA ALA A 23 -6.19 5.51 2.34
C ALA A 23 -6.20 6.86 1.63
N SER A 24 -6.25 7.92 2.41
CA SER A 24 -6.20 9.27 1.88
C SER A 24 -4.80 9.87 1.97
N THR A 25 -3.85 9.10 2.48
CA THR A 25 -2.48 9.55 2.67
C THR A 25 -1.53 8.67 1.86
N GLU A 26 -0.50 9.30 1.34
CA GLU A 26 0.55 8.59 0.63
C GLU A 26 1.30 7.66 1.60
N ILE A 27 1.59 6.47 1.14
CA ILE A 27 2.28 5.46 1.95
C ILE A 27 3.64 5.19 1.35
N SER A 28 4.65 5.29 2.19
CA SER A 28 6.02 5.04 1.74
C SER A 28 6.66 3.96 2.59
N CYS A 29 7.66 3.29 2.00
CA CYS A 29 8.38 2.22 2.68
C CYS A 29 9.25 2.82 3.78
N SER A 30 9.20 2.22 4.96
CA SER A 30 10.03 2.69 6.08
C SER A 30 11.45 2.15 6.02
N VAL A 31 11.72 1.23 5.09
CA VAL A 31 13.04 0.62 4.96
C VAL A 31 13.86 1.31 3.89
N CYS A 32 13.31 1.43 2.67
CA CYS A 32 14.05 2.03 1.57
C CYS A 32 13.51 3.41 1.17
N GLY A 33 12.39 3.83 1.72
CA GLY A 33 11.83 5.14 1.46
C GLY A 33 11.05 5.26 0.16
N SER A 34 10.85 4.16 -0.56
CA SER A 34 10.10 4.19 -1.81
C SER A 34 8.62 4.39 -1.55
N THR A 35 7.94 5.07 -2.45
CA THR A 35 6.51 5.25 -2.36
C THR A 35 5.82 3.93 -2.70
N LEU A 36 4.99 3.44 -1.79
CA LEU A 36 4.29 2.18 -1.97
C LEU A 36 2.89 2.38 -2.52
N ALA A 37 2.20 3.40 -2.05
CA ALA A 37 0.82 3.66 -2.47
C ALA A 37 0.55 5.15 -2.51
N ILE A 38 -0.23 5.57 -3.50
CA ILE A 38 -0.61 6.97 -3.66
C ILE A 38 -2.13 7.04 -3.72
N PRO A 39 -2.77 7.90 -2.90
CA PRO A 39 -4.23 8.02 -2.94
C PRO A 39 -4.68 8.66 -4.24
N ARG A 40 -5.72 8.09 -4.84
CA ARG A 40 -6.26 8.60 -6.08
C ARG A 40 -7.77 8.43 -6.11
N GLY A 41 -8.48 9.53 -5.97
CA GLY A 41 -9.92 9.53 -6.15
C GLY A 41 -10.67 8.49 -5.36
N GLY A 42 -10.32 8.30 -4.10
CA GLY A 42 -10.97 7.32 -3.25
C GLY A 42 -10.38 5.92 -3.29
N LYS A 43 -9.30 5.74 -4.05
CA LYS A 43 -8.59 4.48 -4.12
C LYS A 43 -7.11 4.70 -3.88
N SER A 44 -6.44 3.66 -3.43
CA SER A 44 -4.98 3.69 -3.29
C SER A 44 -4.35 3.06 -4.53
N ASP A 45 -3.42 3.77 -5.12
CA ASP A 45 -2.70 3.28 -6.29
C ASP A 45 -1.36 2.70 -5.83
N LEU A 46 -1.19 1.41 -5.98
CA LEU A 46 0.02 0.72 -5.53
C LEU A 46 1.08 0.78 -6.61
N SER A 47 1.78 1.89 -6.68
CA SER A 47 2.74 2.13 -7.76
C SER A 47 4.10 1.50 -7.51
N GLY A 48 4.47 1.29 -6.25
CA GLY A 48 5.78 0.73 -5.93
C GLY A 48 5.71 -0.54 -5.11
N SER A 49 4.59 -1.24 -5.15
CA SER A 49 4.40 -2.43 -4.32
C SER A 49 3.53 -3.45 -5.03
N THR A 50 3.50 -4.65 -4.45
CA THR A 50 2.70 -5.75 -4.96
C THR A 50 1.78 -6.24 -3.84
N ILE A 51 0.54 -6.53 -4.18
CA ILE A 51 -0.41 -7.04 -3.19
C ILE A 51 -0.05 -8.48 -2.88
N VAL A 52 0.17 -8.75 -1.59
CA VAL A 52 0.47 -10.11 -1.11
C VAL A 52 -0.81 -10.79 -0.66
N ASP A 53 -1.65 -10.05 0.04
CA ASP A 53 -2.89 -10.62 0.58
C ASP A 53 -3.90 -9.50 0.78
N VAL A 54 -5.15 -9.89 0.88
CA VAL A 54 -6.24 -8.95 1.16
C VAL A 54 -6.82 -9.31 2.51
N LEU A 55 -6.73 -8.38 3.44
CA LEU A 55 -7.22 -8.57 4.80
C LEU A 55 -8.52 -7.80 4.98
N GLU A 56 -9.53 -8.46 5.48
CA GLU A 56 -10.82 -7.80 5.69
C GLU A 56 -11.08 -7.52 7.15
#